data_75c5f250d0a8fce00ee0249a070c5236
#
_entry.id   75c5f250d0a8fce00ee0249a070c5236
#
_cell.length_a   1.000
_cell.length_b   1.000
_cell.length_c   1.000
_cell.angle_alpha   90.00
_cell.angle_beta   90.00
_cell.angle_gamma   90.00
#
_symmetry.space_group_name_H-M   'P 1'
#
loop_
_entity.id
_entity.type
_entity.pdbx_description
1 polymer ?
#
loop_
_entity_poly.entity_id
_entity_poly.type
_entity_poly.pdbx_seq_one_letter_code
_entity_poly.pdbx_strand_id
1 'polypeptide(L)'
;MNRIISSILVCMLTLAVVVGCGSGAKKGPTVKWSGTVTIEGQPLPSNAQGQIVVQSANATGASRGDQADVVNGSYSLQSVPKGEVTVSFNIYTTAPTKDPMDAERGVEDTTNIVPDRWLQGVVDTADKNDSAKNFDLTK
;
A
#
# COMPACT_ATOMS: atom_id res chain seq x y z
N MET A 1 22.30 -57.10 10.70
CA MET A 1 20.89 -56.71 10.64
C MET A 1 20.52 -55.53 11.53
N ASN A 2 21.31 -55.18 12.55
CA ASN A 2 21.01 -54.07 13.49
C ASN A 2 21.44 -52.67 13.05
N ARG A 3 22.19 -52.51 11.97
CA ARG A 3 22.64 -51.19 11.49
C ARG A 3 21.64 -50.48 10.56
N ILE A 4 20.76 -51.24 9.92
CA ILE A 4 19.77 -50.69 8.98
C ILE A 4 18.55 -50.11 9.71
N ILE A 5 18.18 -50.71 10.86
CA ILE A 5 17.04 -50.27 11.67
C ILE A 5 17.34 -48.95 12.34
N SER A 6 18.61 -48.67 12.70
CA SER A 6 19.01 -47.41 13.35
C SER A 6 18.96 -46.23 12.40
N SER A 7 19.20 -46.42 11.09
CA SER A 7 19.13 -45.34 10.08
C SER A 7 17.71 -44.93 9.73
N ILE A 8 16.76 -45.84 9.79
CA ILE A 8 15.34 -45.54 9.49
C ILE A 8 14.69 -44.79 10.65
N LEU A 9 15.11 -45.06 11.90
CA LEU A 9 14.57 -44.37 13.08
C LEU A 9 15.02 -42.89 13.14
N VAL A 10 16.24 -42.59 12.67
CA VAL A 10 16.76 -41.20 12.64
C VAL A 10 16.11 -40.36 11.55
N CYS A 11 15.73 -40.97 10.40
CA CYS A 11 15.03 -40.26 9.34
C CYS A 11 13.57 -39.92 9.68
N MET A 12 12.91 -40.66 10.56
CA MET A 12 11.52 -40.35 10.97
C MET A 12 11.42 -39.25 12.04
N LEU A 13 12.51 -38.93 12.73
CA LEU A 13 12.50 -37.92 13.79
C LEU A 13 12.75 -36.48 13.28
N THR A 14 13.16 -36.33 12.02
CA THR A 14 13.45 -35.00 11.44
C THR A 14 12.30 -34.37 10.64
N LEU A 15 11.16 -35.04 10.54
CA LEU A 15 10.01 -34.56 9.75
C LEU A 15 8.94 -33.82 10.57
N ALA A 16 9.18 -33.53 11.84
CA ALA A 16 8.16 -32.96 12.75
C ALA A 16 8.37 -31.49 13.17
N VAL A 17 9.19 -30.71 12.46
CA VAL A 17 9.42 -29.30 12.84
C VAL A 17 9.17 -28.35 11.64
N VAL A 18 8.07 -28.53 10.94
CA VAL A 18 7.55 -27.49 10.05
C VAL A 18 6.06 -27.27 10.37
N VAL A 19 5.75 -27.07 11.64
CA VAL A 19 4.53 -26.35 12.00
C VAL A 19 4.89 -24.87 11.89
N GLY A 20 4.73 -24.33 10.69
CA GLY A 20 4.93 -22.93 10.42
C GLY A 20 4.10 -22.08 11.38
N CYS A 21 4.75 -21.17 12.06
CA CYS A 21 4.13 -20.03 12.70
C CYS A 21 3.38 -19.19 11.68
N GLY A 22 2.25 -19.66 11.22
CA GLY A 22 1.22 -18.85 10.62
C GLY A 22 0.43 -18.19 11.74
N SER A 23 0.99 -17.21 12.45
CA SER A 23 0.20 -16.28 13.25
C SER A 23 -0.60 -15.42 12.29
N GLY A 24 -1.61 -15.99 11.68
CA GLY A 24 -2.62 -15.29 10.91
C GLY A 24 -3.35 -14.34 11.85
N ALA A 25 -2.82 -13.12 12.01
CA ALA A 25 -3.57 -12.08 12.64
C ALA A 25 -4.94 -12.03 11.94
N LYS A 26 -6.02 -12.29 12.67
CA LYS A 26 -7.39 -12.30 12.14
C LYS A 26 -7.59 -10.94 11.46
N LYS A 27 -7.62 -10.91 10.14
CA LYS A 27 -7.98 -9.71 9.39
C LYS A 27 -9.39 -9.32 9.83
N GLY A 28 -9.53 -8.11 10.35
CA GLY A 28 -10.84 -7.54 10.66
C GLY A 28 -11.69 -7.38 9.38
N PRO A 29 -12.95 -6.98 9.50
CA PRO A 29 -13.80 -6.72 8.37
C PRO A 29 -13.18 -5.64 7.47
N THR A 30 -13.26 -5.83 6.17
CA THR A 30 -12.71 -4.90 5.17
C THR A 30 -13.79 -4.49 4.17
N VAL A 31 -13.59 -3.36 3.52
CA VAL A 31 -14.41 -2.85 2.43
C VAL A 31 -13.54 -2.56 1.22
N LYS A 32 -14.17 -2.40 0.06
CA LYS A 32 -13.47 -2.03 -1.18
C LYS A 32 -13.76 -0.59 -1.53
N TRP A 33 -12.72 0.14 -1.91
CA TRP A 33 -12.83 1.50 -2.41
C TRP A 33 -12.22 1.61 -3.80
N SER A 34 -12.88 2.34 -4.67
CA SER A 34 -12.31 2.76 -5.95
C SER A 34 -12.85 4.13 -6.34
N GLY A 35 -12.09 4.86 -7.09
CA GLY A 35 -12.49 6.21 -7.49
C GLY A 35 -11.38 6.97 -8.18
N THR A 36 -11.51 8.27 -8.17
CA THR A 36 -10.56 9.19 -8.81
C THR A 36 -9.93 10.13 -7.79
N VAL A 37 -8.74 10.60 -8.13
CA VAL A 37 -7.98 11.58 -7.36
C VAL A 37 -7.78 12.81 -8.22
N THR A 38 -8.11 13.97 -7.65
CA THR A 38 -7.88 15.29 -8.25
C THR A 38 -7.05 16.15 -7.29
N ILE A 39 -6.44 17.21 -7.78
CA ILE A 39 -5.77 18.23 -6.95
C ILE A 39 -6.42 19.56 -7.24
N GLU A 40 -7.01 20.17 -6.20
CA GLU A 40 -7.73 21.46 -6.30
C GLU A 40 -8.79 21.44 -7.45
N GLY A 41 -9.53 20.33 -7.56
CA GLY A 41 -10.54 20.10 -8.60
C GLY A 41 -10.01 19.80 -10.00
N GLN A 42 -8.68 19.74 -10.18
CA GLN A 42 -8.07 19.47 -11.47
C GLN A 42 -7.61 18.01 -11.55
N PRO A 43 -7.72 17.35 -12.71
CA PRO A 43 -7.17 16.02 -12.90
C PRO A 43 -5.65 16.02 -12.73
N LEU A 44 -5.10 14.86 -12.30
CA LEU A 44 -3.65 14.71 -12.18
C LEU A 44 -2.95 14.89 -13.52
N PRO A 45 -1.75 15.47 -13.53
CA PRO A 45 -0.90 15.50 -14.74
C PRO A 45 -0.67 14.10 -15.30
N SER A 46 -0.55 13.98 -16.63
CA SER A 46 -0.39 12.67 -17.29
C SER A 46 0.91 11.93 -16.93
N ASN A 47 1.92 12.67 -16.45
CA ASN A 47 3.19 12.12 -15.94
C ASN A 47 3.19 11.92 -14.42
N ALA A 48 2.04 12.10 -13.75
CA ALA A 48 1.91 11.86 -12.32
C ALA A 48 1.81 10.35 -12.05
N GLN A 49 2.59 9.90 -11.08
CA GLN A 49 2.61 8.53 -10.58
C GLN A 49 2.58 8.56 -9.06
N GLY A 50 1.99 7.55 -8.45
CA GLY A 50 2.00 7.50 -7.00
C GLY A 50 1.09 6.43 -6.43
N GLN A 51 0.85 6.56 -5.14
CA GLN A 51 0.09 5.60 -4.37
C GLN A 51 -0.86 6.29 -3.40
N ILE A 52 -1.98 5.63 -3.16
CA ILE A 52 -2.85 5.85 -2.01
C ILE A 52 -2.56 4.79 -0.96
N VAL A 53 -2.43 5.19 0.29
CA VAL A 53 -2.27 4.30 1.44
C VAL A 53 -3.39 4.57 2.43
N VAL A 54 -4.07 3.53 2.85
CA VAL A 54 -5.14 3.62 3.84
C VAL A 54 -4.82 2.70 5.01
N GLN A 55 -4.81 3.24 6.22
CA GLN A 55 -4.50 2.51 7.44
C GLN A 55 -5.61 2.70 8.47
N SER A 56 -5.83 1.70 9.33
CA SER A 56 -6.75 1.88 10.46
C SER A 56 -6.20 2.96 11.41
N ALA A 57 -7.01 3.96 11.74
CA ALA A 57 -6.62 5.04 12.63
C ALA A 57 -6.28 4.55 14.05
N ASN A 58 -6.84 3.42 14.46
CA ASN A 58 -6.66 2.83 15.80
C ASN A 58 -5.70 1.63 15.81
N ALA A 59 -4.86 1.46 14.76
CA ALA A 59 -3.93 0.35 14.69
C ALA A 59 -2.75 0.55 15.65
N THR A 60 -2.74 -0.20 16.75
CA THR A 60 -1.56 -0.38 17.59
C THR A 60 -0.81 -1.61 17.10
N GLY A 61 0.40 -1.44 16.56
CA GLY A 61 1.23 -2.54 16.06
C GLY A 61 1.25 -2.62 14.52
N ALA A 62 1.52 -3.82 13.96
CA ALA A 62 1.59 -4.03 12.52
C ALA A 62 0.31 -3.55 11.85
N SER A 63 0.38 -2.41 11.20
CA SER A 63 -0.74 -1.65 10.70
C SER A 63 -1.56 -2.48 9.72
N ARG A 64 -2.83 -2.66 10.04
CA ARG A 64 -3.79 -3.18 9.06
C ARG A 64 -4.12 -2.03 8.13
N GLY A 65 -3.69 -2.15 6.91
CA GLY A 65 -3.94 -1.16 5.86
C GLY A 65 -4.03 -1.83 4.50
N ASP A 66 -4.37 -1.02 3.53
CA ASP A 66 -4.36 -1.36 2.11
C ASP A 66 -3.67 -0.23 1.34
N GLN A 67 -3.09 -0.56 0.21
CA GLN A 67 -2.47 0.43 -0.67
C GLN A 67 -2.76 0.08 -2.13
N ALA A 68 -2.81 1.08 -2.97
CA ALA A 68 -2.97 0.92 -4.40
C ALA A 68 -2.21 2.01 -5.17
N ASP A 69 -1.80 1.67 -6.38
CA ASP A 69 -1.24 2.65 -7.28
C ASP A 69 -2.34 3.59 -7.78
N VAL A 70 -1.99 4.85 -7.94
CA VAL A 70 -2.81 5.85 -8.61
C VAL A 70 -2.33 5.96 -10.04
N VAL A 71 -3.15 5.45 -10.96
CA VAL A 71 -2.83 5.41 -12.40
C VAL A 71 -3.81 6.29 -13.17
N ASN A 72 -3.32 7.30 -13.86
CA ASN A 72 -4.15 8.29 -14.58
C ASN A 72 -5.25 8.89 -13.69
N GLY A 73 -4.91 9.17 -12.42
CA GLY A 73 -5.85 9.69 -11.45
C GLY A 73 -6.88 8.70 -10.92
N SER A 74 -6.81 7.42 -11.26
CA SER A 74 -7.72 6.38 -10.76
C SER A 74 -7.01 5.42 -9.82
N TYR A 75 -7.75 4.88 -8.84
CA TYR A 75 -7.23 3.90 -7.89
C TYR A 75 -8.27 2.82 -7.57
N SER A 76 -7.81 1.69 -7.02
CA SER A 76 -8.68 0.60 -6.54
C SER A 76 -8.06 -0.12 -5.35
N LEU A 77 -8.67 0.00 -4.19
CA LEU A 77 -8.31 -0.68 -2.94
C LEU A 77 -9.26 -1.85 -2.70
N GLN A 78 -8.72 -3.01 -2.33
CA GLN A 78 -9.49 -4.25 -2.19
C GLN A 78 -9.77 -4.67 -0.74
N SER A 79 -9.05 -4.10 0.22
CA SER A 79 -9.06 -4.56 1.60
C SER A 79 -8.92 -3.43 2.62
N VAL A 80 -9.61 -2.30 2.39
CA VAL A 80 -9.62 -1.16 3.31
C VAL A 80 -10.20 -1.61 4.66
N PRO A 81 -9.51 -1.40 5.78
CA PRO A 81 -10.05 -1.72 7.10
C PRO A 81 -11.35 -1.00 7.36
N LYS A 82 -12.37 -1.71 7.87
CA LYS A 82 -13.66 -1.10 8.21
C LYS A 82 -13.53 -0.26 9.49
N GLY A 83 -14.14 0.92 9.50
CA GLY A 83 -14.12 1.87 10.60
C GLY A 83 -13.33 3.14 10.27
N GLU A 84 -12.82 3.79 11.31
CA GLU A 84 -12.00 4.99 11.13
C GLU A 84 -10.63 4.64 10.56
N VAL A 85 -10.25 5.34 9.50
CA VAL A 85 -9.01 5.12 8.75
C VAL A 85 -8.27 6.43 8.53
N THR A 86 -6.96 6.34 8.39
CA THR A 86 -6.11 7.44 7.93
C THR A 86 -5.77 7.19 6.46
N VAL A 87 -6.07 8.14 5.61
CA VAL A 87 -5.80 8.12 4.17
C VAL A 87 -4.67 9.07 3.86
N SER A 88 -3.62 8.58 3.23
CA SER A 88 -2.48 9.39 2.77
C SER A 88 -2.17 9.11 1.31
N PHE A 89 -1.57 10.09 0.67
CA PHE A 89 -1.18 10.01 -0.73
C PHE A 89 0.30 10.33 -0.87
N ASN A 90 0.95 9.64 -1.79
CA ASN A 90 2.30 9.97 -2.25
C ASN A 90 2.28 9.98 -3.77
N ILE A 91 2.12 11.15 -4.37
CA ILE A 91 2.02 11.32 -5.82
C ILE A 91 3.09 12.33 -6.24
N TYR A 92 3.84 11.98 -7.26
CA TYR A 92 4.92 12.79 -7.80
C TYR A 92 4.84 12.86 -9.33
N THR A 93 5.41 13.90 -9.86
CA THR A 93 5.68 14.04 -11.29
C THR A 93 7.16 13.86 -11.56
N THR A 94 7.51 13.33 -12.72
CA THR A 94 8.89 13.24 -13.20
C THR A 94 9.12 14.23 -14.32
N ALA A 95 10.30 14.83 -14.34
CA ALA A 95 10.76 15.71 -15.41
C ALA A 95 12.24 15.42 -15.72
N PRO A 96 12.70 15.64 -16.94
CA PRO A 96 14.12 15.54 -17.23
C PRO A 96 14.92 16.47 -16.31
N THR A 97 15.99 15.92 -15.70
CA THR A 97 16.84 16.72 -14.83
C THR A 97 17.55 17.83 -15.62
N LYS A 98 17.80 18.94 -14.94
CA LYS A 98 18.57 20.06 -15.48
C LYS A 98 20.07 19.88 -15.34
N ASP A 99 20.51 18.91 -14.54
CA ASP A 99 21.94 18.60 -14.39
C ASP A 99 22.43 17.76 -15.59
N PRO A 100 23.39 18.25 -16.38
CA PRO A 100 23.89 17.52 -17.55
C PRO A 100 24.48 16.14 -17.23
N MET A 101 25.14 15.98 -16.08
CA MET A 101 25.74 14.70 -15.69
C MET A 101 24.69 13.67 -15.29
N ASP A 102 23.60 14.11 -14.68
CA ASP A 102 22.51 13.23 -14.29
C ASP A 102 21.60 12.93 -15.50
N ALA A 103 21.44 13.87 -16.42
CA ALA A 103 20.73 13.65 -17.68
C ALA A 103 21.39 12.54 -18.53
N GLU A 104 22.72 12.50 -18.62
CA GLU A 104 23.47 11.44 -19.30
C GLU A 104 23.29 10.06 -18.64
N ARG A 105 22.96 10.03 -17.35
CA ARG A 105 22.68 8.79 -16.58
C ARG A 105 21.20 8.38 -16.64
N GLY A 106 20.35 9.17 -17.30
CA GLY A 106 18.92 8.94 -17.33
C GLY A 106 18.21 9.18 -16.02
N VAL A 107 18.77 10.01 -15.14
CA VAL A 107 18.15 10.44 -13.89
C VAL A 107 17.08 11.47 -14.19
N GLU A 108 15.91 11.35 -13.54
CA GLU A 108 14.81 12.31 -13.65
C GLU A 108 14.60 13.02 -12.31
N ASP A 109 14.28 14.30 -12.37
CA ASP A 109 13.86 15.06 -11.19
C ASP A 109 12.43 14.66 -10.82
N THR A 110 12.22 14.34 -9.55
CA THR A 110 10.90 14.03 -9.02
C THR A 110 10.38 15.17 -8.15
N THR A 111 9.13 15.55 -8.35
CA THR A 111 8.47 16.59 -7.56
C THR A 111 7.19 16.02 -6.96
N ASN A 112 7.10 16.02 -5.63
CA ASN A 112 5.85 15.68 -4.96
C ASN A 112 4.82 16.79 -5.18
N ILE A 113 3.61 16.41 -5.61
CA ILE A 113 2.53 17.35 -5.92
C ILE A 113 1.37 17.29 -4.91
N VAL A 114 1.49 16.45 -3.89
CA VAL A 114 0.47 16.25 -2.85
C VAL A 114 0.57 17.36 -1.81
N PRO A 115 -0.53 18.05 -1.44
CA PRO A 115 -0.52 18.98 -0.31
C PRO A 115 -0.15 18.29 1.01
N ASP A 116 0.59 18.99 1.88
CA ASP A 116 1.19 18.46 3.11
C ASP A 116 0.20 17.71 4.02
N ARG A 117 -1.02 18.20 4.13
CA ARG A 117 -2.07 17.54 4.94
C ARG A 117 -2.35 16.10 4.50
N TRP A 118 -2.28 15.84 3.21
CA TRP A 118 -2.52 14.52 2.63
C TRP A 118 -1.30 13.60 2.66
N LEU A 119 -0.11 14.17 2.75
CA LEU A 119 1.12 13.42 3.04
C LEU A 119 1.13 12.89 4.47
N GLN A 120 0.63 13.68 5.42
CA GLN A 120 0.54 13.31 6.83
C GLN A 120 -0.63 12.36 7.12
N GLY A 121 -1.62 12.37 6.27
CA GLY A 121 -2.82 11.56 6.35
C GLY A 121 -4.04 12.30 6.90
N VAL A 122 -5.16 12.05 6.26
CA VAL A 122 -6.47 12.61 6.61
C VAL A 122 -7.37 11.50 7.14
N VAL A 123 -8.05 11.76 8.25
CA VAL A 123 -8.99 10.80 8.83
C VAL A 123 -10.27 10.73 8.01
N ASP A 124 -10.72 9.53 7.72
CA ASP A 124 -11.96 9.21 7.01
C ASP A 124 -12.62 7.98 7.61
N THR A 125 -13.82 7.63 7.16
CA THR A 125 -14.58 6.48 7.65
C THR A 125 -14.88 5.50 6.53
N ALA A 126 -14.53 4.23 6.74
CA ALA A 126 -14.73 3.13 5.81
C ALA A 126 -15.84 2.19 6.30
N ASP A 127 -17.10 2.48 6.02
CA ASP A 127 -18.24 1.70 6.50
C ASP A 127 -18.74 0.67 5.50
N LYS A 128 -18.62 0.97 4.20
CA LYS A 128 -19.18 0.17 3.10
C LYS A 128 -18.28 0.19 1.88
N ASN A 129 -18.53 -0.73 0.96
CA ASN A 129 -17.92 -0.68 -0.37
C ASN A 129 -18.34 0.61 -1.08
N ASP A 130 -17.38 1.30 -1.68
CA ASP A 130 -17.63 2.53 -2.42
C ASP A 130 -16.83 2.50 -3.73
N SER A 131 -17.56 2.45 -4.83
CA SER A 131 -16.98 2.45 -6.19
C SER A 131 -16.83 3.85 -6.79
N ALA A 132 -17.19 4.89 -6.03
CA ALA A 132 -17.09 6.28 -6.42
C ALA A 132 -16.50 7.14 -5.29
N LYS A 133 -15.60 6.56 -4.49
CA LYS A 133 -14.87 7.25 -3.42
C LYS A 133 -13.79 8.14 -4.04
N ASN A 134 -14.19 9.35 -4.41
CA ASN A 134 -13.29 10.32 -5.04
C ASN A 134 -12.61 11.19 -3.98
N PHE A 135 -11.35 11.52 -4.21
CA PHE A 135 -10.58 12.42 -3.36
C PHE A 135 -10.13 13.65 -4.15
N ASP A 136 -10.43 14.82 -3.59
CA ASP A 136 -9.89 16.09 -4.07
C ASP A 136 -8.85 16.60 -3.07
N LEU A 137 -7.59 16.57 -3.48
CA LEU A 137 -6.44 16.93 -2.63
C LEU A 137 -6.29 18.45 -2.58
N THR A 138 -7.05 19.07 -1.71
CA THR A 138 -6.98 20.52 -1.45
C THR A 138 -5.97 20.85 -0.36
N LYS A 139 -5.42 22.06 -0.37
CA LYS A 139 -4.50 22.58 0.65
C LYS A 139 -5.14 22.71 2.03
#